data_c7873424318e60782f10c564a5ff760b
#
_entry.id   c7873424318e60782f10c564a5ff760b
#
_cell.length_a   1.000
_cell.length_b   1.000
_cell.length_c   1.000
_cell.angle_alpha   90.00
_cell.angle_beta   90.00
_cell.angle_gamma   90.00
#
_symmetry.space_group_name_H-M   'P 1'
#
loop_
_entity.id
_entity.type
_entity.pdbx_description
1 polymer ?
#
loop_
_entity_poly.entity_id
_entity_poly.type
_entity_poly.pdbx_seq_one_letter_code
_entity_poly.pdbx_strand_id
1 'polypeptide(L)'
;MSDLKLLNRWNVDLARAINASGTDDFFAELFDAIRNQVSVTFPQVWLYHRDLPPRVLHSDIPKADRAMQIDRYLEGPYREDPFYNLSMNSPRSHIYRLDRLAGGDFQDSGYYTNYYSETGTVDEVIFLTKLDDGSVI
;
A
#
# COMPACT_ATOMS: atom_id res chain seq x y z
N MET A 1 10.10 23.33 8.85
CA MET A 1 9.09 23.97 8.00
C MET A 1 7.86 24.25 8.85
N SER A 2 7.22 25.44 8.70
CA SER A 2 6.01 25.72 9.48
C SER A 2 4.83 24.85 8.96
N ASP A 3 3.89 24.52 9.85
CA ASP A 3 2.72 23.70 9.54
C ASP A 3 1.91 24.29 8.37
N LEU A 4 1.81 25.63 8.28
CA LEU A 4 1.13 26.30 7.19
C LEU A 4 1.82 26.07 5.83
N LYS A 5 3.13 26.03 5.78
CA LYS A 5 3.88 25.73 4.55
C LYS A 5 3.70 24.29 4.12
N LEU A 6 3.68 23.36 5.08
CA LEU A 6 3.39 21.95 4.80
C LEU A 6 1.98 21.77 4.26
N LEU A 7 1.00 22.41 4.87
CA LEU A 7 -0.39 22.37 4.42
C LEU A 7 -0.56 22.95 3.01
N ASN A 8 0.06 24.09 2.74
CA ASN A 8 0.00 24.71 1.40
C ASN A 8 0.63 23.79 0.34
N ARG A 9 1.76 23.19 0.65
CA ARG A 9 2.41 22.24 -0.25
C ARG A 9 1.52 21.03 -0.51
N TRP A 10 0.95 20.45 0.56
CA TRP A 10 -0.01 19.35 0.44
C TRP A 10 -1.18 19.69 -0.47
N ASN A 11 -1.79 20.86 -0.31
CA ASN A 11 -2.92 21.29 -1.14
C ASN A 11 -2.55 21.40 -2.62
N VAL A 12 -1.36 21.91 -2.94
CA VAL A 12 -0.87 22.02 -4.32
C VAL A 12 -0.61 20.64 -4.92
N ASP A 13 0.07 19.78 -4.18
CA ASP A 13 0.41 18.42 -4.62
C ASP A 13 -0.85 17.56 -4.79
N LEU A 14 -1.80 17.67 -3.87
CA LEU A 14 -3.09 16.98 -3.97
C LEU A 14 -3.91 17.47 -5.18
N ALA A 15 -3.95 18.76 -5.44
CA ALA A 15 -4.61 19.30 -6.63
C ALA A 15 -4.01 18.76 -7.92
N ARG A 16 -2.68 18.60 -7.97
CA ARG A 16 -1.99 17.99 -9.11
C ARG A 16 -2.41 16.53 -9.29
N ALA A 17 -2.44 15.74 -8.22
CA ALA A 17 -2.90 14.35 -8.27
C ALA A 17 -4.37 14.26 -8.72
N ILE A 18 -5.26 15.13 -8.19
CA ILE A 18 -6.67 15.17 -8.60
C ILE A 18 -6.81 15.50 -10.09
N ASN A 19 -6.04 16.46 -10.59
CA ASN A 19 -6.05 16.80 -12.02
C ASN A 19 -5.55 15.65 -12.92
N ALA A 20 -4.71 14.77 -12.39
CA ALA A 20 -4.24 13.57 -13.10
C ALA A 20 -5.22 12.39 -13.00
N SER A 21 -6.35 12.53 -12.31
CA SER A 21 -7.35 11.46 -12.17
C SER A 21 -7.81 10.94 -13.53
N GLY A 22 -7.88 9.61 -13.68
CA GLY A 22 -8.25 8.96 -14.93
C GLY A 22 -7.12 8.88 -15.95
N THR A 23 -5.91 9.29 -15.61
CA THR A 23 -4.71 9.14 -16.42
C THR A 23 -3.71 8.17 -15.77
N ASP A 24 -2.72 7.73 -16.54
CA ASP A 24 -1.64 6.86 -16.05
C ASP A 24 -0.73 7.56 -15.02
N ASP A 25 -0.76 8.88 -14.95
CA ASP A 25 0.08 9.68 -14.04
C ASP A 25 -0.51 9.82 -12.63
N PHE A 26 -1.76 9.44 -12.42
CA PHE A 26 -2.46 9.67 -11.15
C PHE A 26 -1.72 9.13 -9.93
N PHE A 27 -1.32 7.85 -9.96
CA PHE A 27 -0.66 7.25 -8.80
C PHE A 27 0.74 7.81 -8.56
N ALA A 28 1.46 8.15 -9.62
CA ALA A 28 2.77 8.79 -9.50
C ALA A 28 2.65 10.16 -8.81
N GLU A 29 1.70 10.98 -9.23
CA GLU A 29 1.43 12.30 -8.61
C GLU A 29 0.95 12.17 -7.16
N LEU A 30 0.11 11.17 -6.87
CA LEU A 30 -0.33 10.89 -5.50
C LEU A 30 0.83 10.47 -4.60
N PHE A 31 1.71 9.60 -5.09
CA PHE A 31 2.89 9.18 -4.34
C PHE A 31 3.86 10.33 -4.07
N ASP A 32 4.05 11.22 -5.03
CA ASP A 32 4.87 12.42 -4.83
C ASP A 32 4.27 13.34 -3.77
N ALA A 33 2.95 13.51 -3.75
CA ALA A 33 2.27 14.26 -2.71
C ALA A 33 2.51 13.65 -1.31
N ILE A 34 2.41 12.32 -1.18
CA ILE A 34 2.65 11.61 0.08
C ILE A 34 4.13 11.73 0.50
N ARG A 35 5.07 11.51 -0.41
CA ARG A 35 6.52 11.60 -0.13
C ARG A 35 6.94 12.99 0.33
N ASN A 36 6.26 14.02 -0.12
CA ASN A 36 6.51 15.38 0.34
C ASN A 36 6.08 15.63 1.79
N GLN A 37 5.29 14.74 2.37
CA GLN A 37 4.85 14.82 3.77
C GLN A 37 5.60 13.83 4.66
N VAL A 38 5.82 12.61 4.20
CA VAL A 38 6.43 11.53 4.98
C VAL A 38 7.41 10.73 4.12
N SER A 39 8.43 10.15 4.76
CA SER A 39 9.35 9.24 4.08
C SER A 39 8.66 7.91 3.80
N VAL A 40 8.68 7.48 2.55
CA VAL A 40 8.13 6.20 2.10
C VAL A 40 9.17 5.48 1.26
N THR A 41 9.45 4.22 1.58
CA THR A 41 10.48 3.44 0.90
C THR A 41 9.93 2.68 -0.30
N PHE A 42 8.82 1.95 -0.13
CA PHE A 42 8.26 1.07 -1.15
C PHE A 42 6.76 1.34 -1.38
N PRO A 43 6.39 2.50 -1.95
CA PRO A 43 4.99 2.77 -2.24
C PRO A 43 4.50 1.93 -3.41
N GLN A 44 3.33 1.34 -3.26
CA GLN A 44 2.71 0.48 -4.27
C GLN A 44 1.19 0.54 -4.16
N VAL A 45 0.52 0.31 -5.28
CA VAL A 45 -0.93 0.20 -5.36
C VAL A 45 -1.29 -1.19 -5.84
N TRP A 46 -2.11 -1.87 -5.06
CA TRP A 46 -2.59 -3.21 -5.34
C TRP A 46 -4.09 -3.21 -5.59
N LEU A 47 -4.53 -4.10 -6.48
CA LEU A 47 -5.92 -4.48 -6.63
C LEU A 47 -6.12 -5.87 -6.05
N TYR A 48 -7.01 -5.98 -5.08
CA TYR A 48 -7.43 -7.24 -4.49
C TYR A 48 -8.85 -7.57 -4.95
N HIS A 49 -9.01 -8.77 -5.47
CA HIS A 49 -10.30 -9.32 -5.86
C HIS A 49 -10.45 -10.72 -5.30
N ARG A 50 -11.66 -11.05 -4.83
CA ARG A 50 -11.91 -12.32 -4.14
C ARG A 50 -11.50 -13.57 -4.93
N ASP A 51 -11.73 -13.56 -6.23
CA ASP A 51 -11.56 -14.72 -7.09
C ASP A 51 -10.27 -14.70 -7.92
N LEU A 52 -9.42 -13.70 -7.72
CA LEU A 52 -8.19 -13.49 -8.50
C LEU A 52 -7.00 -13.23 -7.59
N PRO A 53 -5.78 -13.63 -8.01
CA PRO A 53 -4.58 -13.21 -7.32
C PRO A 53 -4.47 -11.67 -7.28
N PRO A 54 -3.77 -11.10 -6.28
CA PRO A 54 -3.50 -9.68 -6.24
C PRO A 54 -2.80 -9.19 -7.51
N ARG A 55 -3.13 -7.98 -7.94
CA ARG A 55 -2.51 -7.34 -9.10
C ARG A 55 -1.94 -5.98 -8.73
N VAL A 56 -0.70 -5.74 -9.11
CA VAL A 56 -0.08 -4.42 -8.97
C VAL A 56 -0.66 -3.48 -10.02
N LEU A 57 -1.23 -2.36 -9.56
CA LEU A 57 -1.69 -1.29 -10.44
C LEU A 57 -0.61 -0.26 -10.68
N HIS A 58 0.20 0.03 -9.67
CA HIS A 58 1.33 0.94 -9.74
C HIS A 58 2.36 0.60 -8.67
N SER A 59 3.64 0.81 -8.98
CA SER A 59 4.74 0.57 -8.05
C SER A 59 5.92 1.49 -8.36
N ASP A 60 6.46 2.11 -7.31
CA ASP A 60 7.73 2.84 -7.34
C ASP A 60 8.85 2.07 -6.64
N ILE A 61 8.72 0.76 -6.56
CA ILE A 61 9.75 -0.12 -6.01
C ILE A 61 10.95 -0.16 -6.96
N PRO A 62 12.19 0.06 -6.46
CA PRO A 62 13.38 -0.07 -7.28
C PRO A 62 13.46 -1.45 -7.95
N LYS A 63 13.97 -1.50 -9.16
CA LYS A 63 14.06 -2.75 -9.94
C LYS A 63 14.76 -3.88 -9.19
N ALA A 64 15.80 -3.55 -8.41
CA ALA A 64 16.55 -4.52 -7.62
C ALA A 64 15.72 -5.18 -6.50
N ASP A 65 14.69 -4.49 -6.01
CA ASP A 65 13.84 -4.96 -4.91
C ASP A 65 12.55 -5.65 -5.39
N ARG A 66 12.25 -5.57 -6.68
CA ARG A 66 10.99 -6.06 -7.25
C ARG A 66 10.79 -7.56 -7.02
N ALA A 67 11.83 -8.37 -7.19
CA ALA A 67 11.74 -9.81 -7.02
C ALA A 67 11.27 -10.19 -5.60
N MET A 68 11.80 -9.53 -4.57
CA MET A 68 11.42 -9.78 -3.18
C MET A 68 10.07 -9.13 -2.82
N GLN A 69 9.85 -7.88 -3.20
CA GLN A 69 8.70 -7.09 -2.77
C GLN A 69 7.41 -7.44 -3.51
N ILE A 70 7.50 -7.88 -4.74
CA ILE A 70 6.35 -8.14 -5.61
C ILE A 70 6.28 -9.62 -6.02
N ASP A 71 7.29 -10.12 -6.72
CA ASP A 71 7.21 -11.44 -7.34
C ASP A 71 7.10 -12.54 -6.28
N ARG A 72 7.93 -12.49 -5.25
CA ARG A 72 7.89 -13.43 -4.12
C ARG A 72 6.55 -13.38 -3.38
N TYR A 73 5.99 -12.18 -3.17
CA TYR A 73 4.69 -11.99 -2.54
C TYR A 73 3.58 -12.71 -3.31
N LEU A 74 3.59 -12.61 -4.63
CA LEU A 74 2.60 -13.23 -5.52
C LEU A 74 2.73 -14.75 -5.62
N GLU A 75 3.86 -15.34 -5.26
CA GLU A 75 4.05 -16.80 -5.25
C GLU A 75 3.21 -17.53 -4.18
N GLY A 76 2.76 -16.81 -3.16
CA GLY A 76 1.93 -17.40 -2.12
C GLY A 76 1.78 -16.60 -0.84
N PRO A 77 2.81 -15.86 -0.36
CA PRO A 77 2.75 -15.13 0.90
C PRO A 77 1.56 -14.20 1.06
N TYR A 78 1.04 -13.63 -0.02
CA TYR A 78 -0.13 -12.73 0.03
C TYR A 78 -1.34 -13.35 0.74
N ARG A 79 -1.50 -14.68 0.71
CA ARG A 79 -2.61 -15.37 1.35
C ARG A 79 -2.60 -15.27 2.88
N GLU A 80 -1.43 -15.00 3.44
CA GLU A 80 -1.24 -14.85 4.89
C GLU A 80 -1.04 -13.38 5.30
N ASP A 81 -1.04 -12.46 4.33
CA ASP A 81 -0.92 -11.03 4.58
C ASP A 81 -2.14 -10.51 5.33
N PRO A 82 -1.98 -9.85 6.49
CA PRO A 82 -3.08 -9.26 7.22
C PRO A 82 -3.92 -8.27 6.40
N PHE A 83 -3.31 -7.51 5.52
CA PHE A 83 -4.03 -6.56 4.67
C PHE A 83 -4.85 -7.25 3.57
N TYR A 84 -4.30 -8.32 2.98
CA TYR A 84 -5.05 -9.14 2.05
C TYR A 84 -6.27 -9.78 2.73
N ASN A 85 -6.07 -10.36 3.90
CA ASN A 85 -7.16 -11.00 4.65
C ASN A 85 -8.23 -9.98 5.08
N LEU A 86 -7.83 -8.78 5.49
CA LEU A 86 -8.76 -7.68 5.73
C LEU A 86 -9.57 -7.35 4.47
N SER A 87 -8.89 -7.23 3.32
CA SER A 87 -9.53 -6.89 2.05
C SER A 87 -10.56 -7.93 1.60
N MET A 88 -10.33 -9.22 1.92
CA MET A 88 -11.26 -10.30 1.61
C MET A 88 -12.48 -10.37 2.54
N ASN A 89 -12.43 -9.72 3.70
CA ASN A 89 -13.48 -9.75 4.73
C ASN A 89 -14.37 -8.50 4.74
N SER A 90 -14.65 -7.93 3.58
CA SER A 90 -15.56 -6.77 3.42
C SER A 90 -15.15 -5.57 4.28
N PRO A 91 -13.97 -5.00 4.09
CA PRO A 91 -13.47 -3.93 4.93
C PRO A 91 -14.22 -2.62 4.70
N ARG A 92 -14.04 -1.70 5.62
CA ARG A 92 -14.38 -0.29 5.37
C ARG A 92 -13.24 0.39 4.61
N SER A 93 -13.57 1.32 3.71
CA SER A 93 -12.59 2.26 3.18
C SER A 93 -12.02 3.09 4.34
N HIS A 94 -10.73 2.94 4.60
CA HIS A 94 -10.07 3.52 5.77
C HIS A 94 -8.55 3.45 5.64
N ILE A 95 -7.85 4.09 6.57
CA ILE A 95 -6.41 3.96 6.73
C ILE A 95 -6.13 2.94 7.83
N TYR A 96 -5.35 1.92 7.53
CA TYR A 96 -4.98 0.87 8.48
C TYR A 96 -3.47 0.81 8.68
N ARG A 97 -3.05 0.56 9.91
CA ARG A 97 -1.64 0.33 10.24
C ARG A 97 -1.44 -1.15 10.56
N LEU A 98 -0.31 -1.69 10.12
CA LEU A 98 0.01 -3.10 10.33
C LEU A 98 0.08 -3.47 11.81
N ASP A 99 0.73 -2.64 12.63
CA ASP A 99 0.88 -2.86 14.06
C ASP A 99 -0.47 -2.94 14.82
N ARG A 100 -1.50 -2.28 14.30
CA ARG A 100 -2.85 -2.30 14.86
C ARG A 100 -3.69 -3.46 14.34
N LEU A 101 -3.47 -3.85 13.08
CA LEU A 101 -4.23 -4.90 12.42
C LEU A 101 -3.75 -6.30 12.79
N ALA A 102 -2.43 -6.50 12.79
CA ALA A 102 -1.81 -7.82 12.91
C ALA A 102 -1.70 -8.34 14.35
N GLY A 103 -1.81 -7.47 15.35
CA GLY A 103 -1.68 -7.86 16.76
C GLY A 103 -0.24 -8.11 17.22
N GLY A 104 -0.08 -8.44 18.52
CA GLY A 104 1.22 -8.55 19.18
C GLY A 104 2.02 -9.81 18.82
N ASP A 105 1.39 -10.79 18.19
CA ASP A 105 1.98 -12.08 17.79
C ASP A 105 2.37 -12.12 16.29
N PHE A 106 2.32 -10.99 15.61
CA PHE A 106 2.63 -10.90 14.18
C PHE A 106 4.01 -11.47 13.83
N GLN A 107 5.02 -11.21 14.67
CA GLN A 107 6.38 -11.70 14.46
C GLN A 107 6.51 -13.22 14.57
N ASP A 108 5.57 -13.89 15.20
CA ASP A 108 5.51 -15.34 15.33
C ASP A 108 4.73 -15.99 14.18
N SER A 109 4.11 -15.20 13.31
CA SER A 109 3.33 -15.69 12.18
C SER A 109 4.21 -16.29 11.08
N GLY A 110 3.66 -17.23 10.31
CA GLY A 110 4.31 -17.77 9.13
C GLY A 110 4.60 -16.71 8.07
N TYR A 111 3.70 -15.75 7.91
CA TYR A 111 3.89 -14.62 7.01
C TYR A 111 5.13 -13.80 7.37
N TYR A 112 5.32 -13.48 8.64
CA TYR A 112 6.49 -12.75 9.10
C TYR A 112 7.77 -13.56 8.89
N THR A 113 7.82 -14.79 9.41
CA THR A 113 9.03 -15.60 9.41
C THR A 113 9.48 -16.07 8.03
N ASN A 114 8.53 -16.35 7.12
CA ASN A 114 8.82 -16.91 5.80
C ASN A 114 8.91 -15.85 4.70
N TYR A 115 8.43 -14.64 4.94
CA TYR A 115 8.40 -13.60 3.92
C TYR A 115 8.70 -12.21 4.46
N TYR A 116 7.85 -11.67 5.34
CA TYR A 116 7.87 -10.25 5.71
C TYR A 116 9.21 -9.80 6.29
N SER A 117 9.84 -10.63 7.15
CA SER A 117 11.15 -10.32 7.75
C SER A 117 12.26 -10.15 6.71
N GLU A 118 12.15 -10.80 5.55
CA GLU A 118 13.14 -10.71 4.47
C GLU A 118 12.96 -9.46 3.60
N THR A 119 11.79 -8.82 3.65
CA THR A 119 11.51 -7.63 2.82
C THR A 119 12.23 -6.37 3.31
N GLY A 120 12.74 -6.36 4.54
CA GLY A 120 13.31 -5.17 5.16
C GLY A 120 12.27 -4.13 5.58
N THR A 121 10.98 -4.40 5.44
CA THR A 121 9.90 -3.52 5.87
C THR A 121 9.81 -3.51 7.39
N VAL A 122 9.75 -2.32 7.98
CA VAL A 122 9.71 -2.12 9.43
C VAL A 122 8.30 -1.76 9.90
N ASP A 123 7.60 -0.94 9.13
CA ASP A 123 6.23 -0.50 9.40
C ASP A 123 5.48 -0.33 8.08
N GLU A 124 4.19 -0.47 8.13
CA GLU A 124 3.35 -0.44 6.93
C GLU A 124 2.00 0.18 7.23
N VAL A 125 1.57 1.05 6.32
CA VAL A 125 0.26 1.70 6.35
C VAL A 125 -0.41 1.50 5.00
N ILE A 126 -1.68 1.15 5.00
CA ILE A 126 -2.45 1.07 3.79
C ILE A 126 -3.62 2.05 3.78
N PHE A 127 -3.86 2.64 2.62
CA PHE A 127 -5.05 3.42 2.30
C PHE A 127 -5.97 2.50 1.50
N LEU A 128 -6.96 1.95 2.16
CA LEU A 128 -7.82 0.95 1.56
C LEU A 128 -9.09 1.60 1.03
N THR A 129 -9.39 1.36 -0.24
CA THR A 129 -10.61 1.84 -0.89
C THR A 129 -11.40 0.66 -1.44
N LYS A 130 -12.60 0.47 -0.91
CA LYS A 130 -13.54 -0.54 -1.42
C LYS A 130 -14.27 0.02 -2.63
N LEU A 131 -14.28 -0.75 -3.72
CA LEU A 131 -14.98 -0.42 -4.95
C LEU A 131 -16.38 -1.04 -4.98
N ASP A 132 -17.24 -0.54 -5.89
CA ASP A 132 -18.65 -0.97 -5.99
C ASP A 132 -18.81 -2.43 -6.38
N ASP A 133 -17.85 -2.99 -7.12
CA ASP A 133 -17.84 -4.42 -7.52
C ASP A 133 -17.32 -5.36 -6.41
N GLY A 134 -16.96 -4.81 -5.25
CA GLY A 134 -16.44 -5.55 -4.11
C GLY A 134 -14.93 -5.78 -4.15
N SER A 135 -14.24 -5.35 -5.21
CA SER A 135 -12.78 -5.31 -5.22
C SER A 135 -12.25 -4.19 -4.32
N VAL A 136 -10.96 -4.24 -4.00
CA VAL A 136 -10.31 -3.33 -3.06
C VAL A 136 -9.00 -2.84 -3.66
N ILE A 137 -8.77 -1.54 -3.58
CA ILE A 137 -7.49 -0.91 -3.90
C ILE A 137 -6.82 -0.47 -2.61
#